data_cca276df4e47fc510c24035b3a4cceed
#
_entry.id   cca276df4e47fc510c24035b3a4cceed
#
_cell.length_a   1.000
_cell.length_b   1.000
_cell.length_c   1.000
_cell.angle_alpha   90.00
_cell.angle_beta   90.00
_cell.angle_gamma   90.00
#
_symmetry.space_group_name_H-M   'P 1'
#
loop_
_entity.id
_entity.type
_entity.pdbx_description
1 polymer ?
#
loop_
_entity_poly.entity_id
_entity_poly.type
_entity_poly.pdbx_seq_one_letter_code
_entity_poly.pdbx_strand_id
1 'polypeptide(L)'
;NNAGITKDNIFPRLKQDDWDSVIDTNLTGSFRTSQRAIKGMMKNKWGRILFISSVAGISGNTGQSNYAASKAGMIGLAKTISKELGSRNITSNVIAPGYIDTDMTSFLNDEQKEEIIGQLSIKRVGKPEDIANMVAFLCSDESEYITGQVFPVDGGLTT
;
A
#
# COMPACT_ATOMS: atom_id res chain seq x y z
N ASN A 1 -3.94 6.35 -4.18
CA ASN A 1 -2.46 6.39 -4.31
C ASN A 1 -1.91 4.98 -4.54
N ASN A 2 -1.77 4.60 -5.82
CA ASN A 2 -1.29 3.25 -6.21
C ASN A 2 0.05 3.28 -6.95
N ALA A 3 0.46 4.42 -7.52
CA ALA A 3 1.71 4.52 -8.23
C ALA A 3 2.90 4.11 -7.34
N GLY A 4 3.76 3.24 -7.87
CA GLY A 4 4.91 2.76 -7.12
C GLY A 4 5.88 2.00 -8.01
N ILE A 5 7.14 2.03 -7.59
CA ILE A 5 8.25 1.31 -8.20
C ILE A 5 9.04 0.55 -7.14
N THR A 6 9.80 -0.45 -7.57
CA THR A 6 10.81 -1.12 -6.76
C THR A 6 12.18 -0.93 -7.39
N LYS A 7 13.22 -0.90 -6.56
CA LYS A 7 14.63 -0.99 -6.95
C LYS A 7 15.36 -1.77 -5.87
N ASP A 8 15.31 -3.08 -6.05
CA ASP A 8 15.68 -4.03 -5.02
C ASP A 8 17.20 -4.25 -4.99
N ASN A 9 17.76 -4.19 -3.81
CA ASN A 9 19.15 -4.60 -3.53
C ASN A 9 19.31 -4.84 -2.03
N ILE A 10 20.26 -5.71 -1.64
CA ILE A 10 20.59 -5.89 -0.22
C ILE A 10 21.10 -4.57 0.36
N PHE A 11 20.77 -4.32 1.63
CA PHE A 11 21.02 -3.04 2.29
C PHE A 11 22.45 -2.48 2.10
N PRO A 12 23.54 -3.26 2.25
CA PRO A 12 24.89 -2.74 2.07
C PRO A 12 25.24 -2.32 0.63
N ARG A 13 24.44 -2.73 -0.36
CA ARG A 13 24.68 -2.44 -1.78
C ARG A 13 23.63 -1.51 -2.40
N LEU A 14 22.63 -1.10 -1.62
CA LEU A 14 21.59 -0.19 -2.08
C LEU A 14 22.22 1.18 -2.37
N LYS A 15 22.02 1.67 -3.59
CA LYS A 15 22.53 2.97 -4.02
C LYS A 15 21.59 4.08 -3.55
N GLN A 16 22.16 5.26 -3.27
CA GLN A 16 21.39 6.44 -2.88
C GLN A 16 20.34 6.82 -3.93
N ASP A 17 20.71 6.81 -5.22
CA ASP A 17 19.77 7.15 -6.31
C ASP A 17 18.57 6.19 -6.37
N ASP A 18 18.78 4.89 -6.09
CA ASP A 18 17.71 3.90 -6.04
C ASP A 18 16.81 4.13 -4.84
N TRP A 19 17.39 4.49 -3.69
CA TRP A 19 16.65 4.90 -2.51
C TRP A 19 15.77 6.13 -2.80
N ASP A 20 16.38 7.22 -3.29
CA ASP A 20 15.71 8.49 -3.54
C ASP A 20 14.59 8.33 -4.57
N SER A 21 14.82 7.58 -5.64
CA SER A 21 13.85 7.32 -6.68
C SER A 21 12.60 6.60 -6.14
N VAL A 22 12.79 5.59 -5.29
CA VAL A 22 11.68 4.83 -4.70
C VAL A 22 10.91 5.69 -3.69
N ILE A 23 11.61 6.41 -2.82
CA ILE A 23 10.98 7.30 -1.83
C ILE A 23 10.20 8.43 -2.53
N ASP A 24 10.80 9.07 -3.55
CA ASP A 24 10.12 10.18 -4.24
C ASP A 24 8.88 9.70 -4.98
N THR A 25 8.97 8.59 -5.71
CA THR A 25 7.83 8.07 -6.45
C THR A 25 6.73 7.57 -5.51
N ASN A 26 7.07 6.67 -4.59
CA ASN A 26 6.06 5.96 -3.79
C ASN A 26 5.48 6.84 -2.69
N LEU A 27 6.32 7.48 -1.88
CA LEU A 27 5.89 8.20 -0.69
C LEU A 27 5.65 9.68 -0.96
N THR A 28 6.64 10.38 -1.53
CA THR A 28 6.52 11.82 -1.81
C THR A 28 5.43 12.07 -2.87
N GLY A 29 5.34 11.22 -3.89
CA GLY A 29 4.27 11.26 -4.88
C GLY A 29 2.89 11.13 -4.25
N SER A 30 2.71 10.15 -3.38
CA SER A 30 1.45 9.94 -2.64
C SER A 30 1.10 11.12 -1.73
N PHE A 31 2.09 11.70 -1.04
CA PHE A 31 1.90 12.92 -0.25
C PHE A 31 1.43 14.09 -1.12
N ARG A 32 2.13 14.38 -2.22
CA ARG A 32 1.80 15.50 -3.13
C ARG A 32 0.39 15.35 -3.72
N THR A 33 0.04 14.15 -4.16
CA THR A 33 -1.29 13.85 -4.73
C THR A 33 -2.38 14.05 -3.70
N SER A 34 -2.22 13.49 -2.51
CA SER A 34 -3.18 13.64 -1.40
C SER A 34 -3.35 15.09 -1.00
N GLN A 35 -2.25 15.84 -0.79
CA GLN A 35 -2.30 17.25 -0.43
C GLN A 35 -3.07 18.10 -1.45
N ARG A 36 -2.95 17.77 -2.73
CA ARG A 36 -3.68 18.47 -3.79
C ARG A 36 -5.17 18.15 -3.76
N ALA A 37 -5.52 16.87 -3.62
CA ALA A 37 -6.91 16.39 -3.62
C ALA A 37 -7.70 16.86 -2.37
N ILE A 38 -7.07 16.89 -1.23
CA ILE A 38 -7.68 17.27 0.06
C ILE A 38 -8.37 18.64 0.01
N LYS A 39 -7.87 19.62 -0.74
CA LYS A 39 -8.48 20.95 -0.86
C LYS A 39 -9.91 20.87 -1.37
N GLY A 40 -10.16 20.06 -2.40
CA GLY A 40 -11.51 19.82 -2.93
C GLY A 40 -12.38 19.02 -1.97
N MET A 41 -11.82 17.98 -1.35
CA MET A 41 -12.52 17.14 -0.37
C MET A 41 -12.99 17.95 0.83
N MET A 42 -12.14 18.82 1.38
CA MET A 42 -12.50 19.72 2.49
C MET A 42 -13.64 20.66 2.14
N LYS A 43 -13.65 21.22 0.92
CA LYS A 43 -14.73 22.09 0.44
C LYS A 43 -16.05 21.33 0.35
N ASN A 44 -16.01 20.09 -0.13
CA ASN A 44 -17.19 19.26 -0.31
C ASN A 44 -17.62 18.52 0.97
N LYS A 45 -16.81 18.57 2.04
CA LYS A 45 -17.01 17.82 3.30
C LYS A 45 -17.23 16.33 3.04
N TRP A 46 -16.48 15.77 2.09
CA TRP A 46 -16.48 14.37 1.75
C TRP A 46 -15.16 14.00 1.04
N GLY A 47 -14.60 12.88 1.40
CA GLY A 47 -13.41 12.35 0.74
C GLY A 47 -13.02 10.96 1.22
N ARG A 48 -12.38 10.22 0.32
CA ARG A 48 -11.80 8.90 0.60
C ARG A 48 -10.38 8.88 0.05
N ILE A 49 -9.41 8.64 0.91
CA ILE A 49 -7.99 8.56 0.54
C ILE A 49 -7.51 7.14 0.85
N LEU A 50 -7.07 6.44 -0.18
CA LEU A 50 -6.51 5.11 -0.03
C LEU A 50 -5.06 5.09 -0.49
N PHE A 51 -4.22 4.48 0.32
CA PHE A 51 -2.83 4.20 0.00
C PHE A 51 -2.67 2.70 -0.24
N ILE A 52 -2.17 2.35 -1.42
CA ILE A 52 -1.79 0.96 -1.70
C ILE A 52 -0.35 0.78 -1.22
N SER A 53 -0.24 0.23 -0.01
CA SER A 53 1.03 -0.11 0.62
C SER A 53 1.50 -1.51 0.16
N SER A 54 1.99 -2.31 1.06
CA SER A 54 2.41 -3.71 0.87
C SER A 54 2.60 -4.36 2.23
N VAL A 55 2.52 -5.67 2.30
CA VAL A 55 2.99 -6.44 3.47
C VAL A 55 4.46 -6.14 3.79
N ALA A 56 5.29 -5.84 2.78
CA ALA A 56 6.66 -5.39 2.98
C ALA A 56 6.77 -4.09 3.80
N GLY A 57 5.74 -3.23 3.76
CA GLY A 57 5.66 -2.02 4.60
C GLY A 57 5.25 -2.32 6.05
N ILE A 58 4.76 -3.52 6.34
CA ILE A 58 4.38 -3.97 7.68
C ILE A 58 5.53 -4.75 8.33
N SER A 59 6.04 -5.78 7.64
CA SER A 59 7.01 -6.74 8.18
C SER A 59 8.44 -6.54 7.69
N GLY A 60 8.65 -5.68 6.69
CA GLY A 60 9.91 -5.63 5.94
C GLY A 60 10.01 -6.75 4.93
N ASN A 61 10.96 -6.64 3.99
CA ASN A 61 11.32 -7.71 3.07
C ASN A 61 12.80 -7.60 2.69
N THR A 62 13.49 -8.73 2.63
CA THR A 62 14.91 -8.77 2.28
C THR A 62 15.14 -8.15 0.90
N GLY A 63 16.14 -7.26 0.80
CA GLY A 63 16.47 -6.57 -0.44
C GLY A 63 15.59 -5.37 -0.79
N GLN A 64 14.56 -5.06 0.02
CA GLN A 64 13.56 -4.02 -0.27
C GLN A 64 13.53 -2.90 0.76
N SER A 65 14.64 -2.53 1.36
CA SER A 65 14.65 -1.52 2.43
C SER A 65 14.07 -0.16 2.01
N ASN A 66 14.35 0.31 0.79
CA ASN A 66 13.76 1.53 0.23
C ASN A 66 12.24 1.38 -0.02
N TYR A 67 11.83 0.27 -0.61
CA TYR A 67 10.44 -0.04 -0.88
C TYR A 67 9.65 -0.18 0.43
N ALA A 68 10.13 -1.01 1.36
CA ALA A 68 9.51 -1.22 2.66
C ALA A 68 9.38 0.09 3.44
N ALA A 69 10.43 0.92 3.47
CA ALA A 69 10.38 2.24 4.11
C ALA A 69 9.33 3.16 3.46
N SER A 70 9.26 3.20 2.12
CA SER A 70 8.26 4.00 1.42
C SER A 70 6.83 3.56 1.73
N LYS A 71 6.59 2.24 1.76
CA LYS A 71 5.28 1.64 2.04
C LYS A 71 4.88 1.77 3.52
N ALA A 72 5.83 1.67 4.44
CA ALA A 72 5.62 1.98 5.86
C ALA A 72 5.30 3.46 6.10
N GLY A 73 5.97 4.38 5.37
CA GLY A 73 5.70 5.81 5.43
C GLY A 73 4.26 6.17 5.06
N MET A 74 3.66 5.46 4.09
CA MET A 74 2.24 5.62 3.75
C MET A 74 1.30 5.31 4.92
N ILE A 75 1.65 4.35 5.78
CA ILE A 75 0.87 3.99 6.97
C ILE A 75 0.83 5.17 7.96
N GLY A 76 1.99 5.75 8.24
CA GLY A 76 2.09 6.94 9.09
C GLY A 76 1.30 8.12 8.52
N LEU A 77 1.46 8.38 7.21
CA LEU A 77 0.75 9.45 6.50
C LEU A 77 -0.77 9.27 6.57
N ALA A 78 -1.28 8.06 6.29
CA ALA A 78 -2.71 7.77 6.35
C ALA A 78 -3.30 8.00 7.74
N LYS A 79 -2.62 7.53 8.79
CA LYS A 79 -3.03 7.71 10.19
C LYS A 79 -3.07 9.19 10.59
N THR A 80 -2.12 9.98 10.13
CA THR A 80 -2.08 11.43 10.41
C THR A 80 -3.24 12.13 9.71
N ILE A 81 -3.44 11.89 8.42
CA ILE A 81 -4.55 12.47 7.64
C ILE A 81 -5.90 12.12 8.27
N SER A 82 -6.09 10.87 8.73
CA SER A 82 -7.33 10.45 9.36
C SER A 82 -7.67 11.26 10.61
N LYS A 83 -6.68 11.58 11.44
CA LYS A 83 -6.85 12.38 12.65
C LYS A 83 -7.14 13.86 12.34
N GLU A 84 -6.49 14.40 11.32
CA GLU A 84 -6.63 15.81 10.96
C GLU A 84 -7.94 16.11 10.22
N LEU A 85 -8.42 15.17 9.41
CA LEU A 85 -9.51 15.42 8.46
C LEU A 85 -10.80 14.62 8.73
N GLY A 86 -10.82 13.73 9.71
CA GLY A 86 -12.00 12.93 10.04
C GLY A 86 -13.24 13.78 10.33
N SER A 87 -13.09 14.93 11.02
CA SER A 87 -14.20 15.86 11.29
C SER A 87 -14.81 16.51 10.04
N ARG A 88 -14.18 16.33 8.88
CA ARG A 88 -14.65 16.80 7.56
C ARG A 88 -15.24 15.68 6.71
N ASN A 89 -15.54 14.52 7.31
CA ASN A 89 -16.00 13.32 6.61
C ASN A 89 -15.01 12.86 5.50
N ILE A 90 -13.72 12.99 5.81
CA ILE A 90 -12.64 12.50 4.94
C ILE A 90 -11.98 11.33 5.66
N THR A 91 -12.09 10.13 5.09
CA THR A 91 -11.40 8.96 5.61
C THR A 91 -10.07 8.74 4.89
N SER A 92 -9.11 8.17 5.61
CA SER A 92 -7.80 7.84 5.05
C SER A 92 -7.36 6.48 5.56
N ASN A 93 -7.21 5.49 4.66
CA ASN A 93 -6.88 4.12 5.00
C ASN A 93 -5.78 3.57 4.10
N VAL A 94 -5.23 2.45 4.51
CA VAL A 94 -4.15 1.73 3.81
C VAL A 94 -4.62 0.33 3.48
N ILE A 95 -4.39 -0.10 2.25
CA ILE A 95 -4.47 -1.51 1.86
C ILE A 95 -3.03 -2.00 1.71
N ALA A 96 -2.72 -3.14 2.29
CA ALA A 96 -1.40 -3.76 2.23
C ALA A 96 -1.51 -5.11 1.51
N PRO A 97 -1.34 -5.13 0.17
CA PRO A 97 -1.36 -6.38 -0.59
C PRO A 97 -0.22 -7.30 -0.21
N GLY A 98 -0.47 -8.61 -0.24
CA GLY A 98 0.54 -9.64 -0.28
C GLY A 98 1.03 -9.89 -1.70
N TYR A 99 1.20 -11.16 -2.06
CA TYR A 99 1.56 -11.56 -3.43
C TYR A 99 0.33 -11.55 -4.33
N ILE A 100 0.31 -10.60 -5.26
CA ILE A 100 -0.76 -10.40 -6.24
C ILE A 100 -0.20 -10.66 -7.64
N ASP A 101 -0.92 -11.40 -8.46
CA ASP A 101 -0.55 -11.70 -9.85
C ASP A 101 -0.68 -10.44 -10.72
N THR A 102 0.46 -9.82 -10.99
CA THR A 102 0.59 -8.58 -11.75
C THR A 102 1.92 -8.58 -12.51
N ASP A 103 2.13 -7.63 -13.39
CA ASP A 103 3.41 -7.45 -14.10
C ASP A 103 4.60 -7.34 -13.13
N MET A 104 4.38 -6.77 -11.94
CA MET A 104 5.43 -6.63 -10.92
C MET A 104 5.88 -7.96 -10.31
N THR A 105 5.07 -9.02 -10.43
CA THR A 105 5.35 -10.37 -9.90
C THR A 105 5.54 -11.41 -11.01
N SER A 106 5.44 -11.01 -12.27
CA SER A 106 5.50 -11.90 -13.44
C SER A 106 6.85 -12.59 -13.65
N PHE A 107 7.91 -12.07 -13.01
CA PHE A 107 9.26 -12.67 -13.06
C PHE A 107 9.41 -13.96 -12.22
N LEU A 108 8.44 -14.26 -11.37
CA LEU A 108 8.47 -15.46 -10.52
C LEU A 108 8.25 -16.70 -11.37
N ASN A 109 9.13 -17.69 -11.23
CA ASN A 109 8.95 -19.00 -11.81
C ASN A 109 7.95 -19.84 -11.00
N ASP A 110 7.56 -21.02 -11.53
CA ASP A 110 6.53 -21.85 -10.92
C ASP A 110 6.96 -22.39 -9.54
N GLU A 111 8.24 -22.72 -9.34
CA GLU A 111 8.77 -23.19 -8.06
C GLU A 111 8.69 -22.09 -6.99
N GLN A 112 9.05 -20.85 -7.33
CA GLN A 112 8.94 -19.71 -6.43
C GLN A 112 7.48 -19.39 -6.08
N LYS A 113 6.56 -19.55 -7.06
CA LYS A 113 5.12 -19.37 -6.82
C LYS A 113 4.58 -20.45 -5.87
N GLU A 114 4.99 -21.69 -6.04
CA GLU A 114 4.60 -22.80 -5.15
C GLU A 114 5.12 -22.58 -3.72
N GLU A 115 6.36 -22.11 -3.57
CA GLU A 115 6.94 -21.76 -2.26
C GLU A 115 6.11 -20.66 -1.57
N ILE A 116 5.77 -19.60 -2.30
CA ILE A 116 4.93 -18.52 -1.79
C ILE A 116 3.55 -19.06 -1.39
N ILE A 117 2.89 -19.83 -2.24
CA ILE A 117 1.58 -20.44 -1.96
C ILE A 117 1.65 -21.34 -0.73
N GLY A 118 2.78 -22.03 -0.54
CA GLY A 118 3.03 -22.86 0.64
C GLY A 118 2.93 -22.09 1.96
N GLN A 119 3.33 -20.81 1.96
CA GLN A 119 3.30 -19.92 3.13
C GLN A 119 1.93 -19.28 3.38
N LEU A 120 1.05 -19.23 2.36
CA LEU A 120 -0.26 -18.60 2.48
C LEU A 120 -1.27 -19.50 3.19
N SER A 121 -2.14 -18.90 4.00
CA SER A 121 -3.31 -19.60 4.56
C SER A 121 -4.31 -19.93 3.45
N ILE A 122 -4.59 -18.98 2.56
CA ILE A 122 -5.39 -19.17 1.34
C ILE A 122 -4.44 -19.63 0.23
N LYS A 123 -4.53 -20.88 -0.17
CA LYS A 123 -3.57 -21.57 -1.07
C LYS A 123 -3.67 -21.15 -2.54
N ARG A 124 -3.54 -19.85 -2.78
CA ARG A 124 -3.41 -19.24 -4.12
C ARG A 124 -2.74 -17.89 -4.04
N VAL A 125 -2.11 -17.46 -5.10
CA VAL A 125 -1.70 -16.05 -5.30
C VAL A 125 -2.96 -15.17 -5.41
N GLY A 126 -2.92 -13.97 -4.86
CA GLY A 126 -4.02 -13.01 -4.97
C GLY A 126 -4.17 -12.50 -6.40
N LYS A 127 -5.36 -12.00 -6.73
CA LYS A 127 -5.66 -11.36 -8.01
C LYS A 127 -5.86 -9.87 -7.80
N PRO A 128 -5.66 -9.02 -8.83
CA PRO A 128 -5.97 -7.59 -8.75
C PRO A 128 -7.38 -7.31 -8.24
N GLU A 129 -8.36 -8.17 -8.56
CA GLU A 129 -9.74 -8.04 -8.11
C GLU A 129 -9.88 -8.20 -6.59
N ASP A 130 -9.02 -9.00 -5.94
CA ASP A 130 -9.03 -9.14 -4.48
C ASP A 130 -8.71 -7.78 -3.81
N ILE A 131 -7.84 -6.99 -4.42
CA ILE A 131 -7.50 -5.63 -3.95
C ILE A 131 -8.60 -4.64 -4.35
N ALA A 132 -9.08 -4.71 -5.60
CA ALA A 132 -10.08 -3.79 -6.12
C ALA A 132 -11.40 -3.85 -5.32
N ASN A 133 -11.81 -5.03 -4.86
CA ASN A 133 -12.99 -5.20 -4.01
C ASN A 133 -12.84 -4.45 -2.67
N MET A 134 -11.67 -4.52 -2.04
CA MET A 134 -11.41 -3.75 -0.82
C MET A 134 -11.37 -2.24 -1.08
N VAL A 135 -10.79 -1.82 -2.23
CA VAL A 135 -10.80 -0.41 -2.66
C VAL A 135 -12.24 0.07 -2.82
N ALA A 136 -13.07 -0.68 -3.53
CA ALA A 136 -14.48 -0.33 -3.76
C ALA A 136 -15.24 -0.17 -2.44
N PHE A 137 -15.09 -1.11 -1.51
CA PHE A 137 -15.70 -1.04 -0.18
C PHE A 137 -15.24 0.20 0.60
N LEU A 138 -13.94 0.44 0.68
CA LEU A 138 -13.39 1.58 1.43
C LEU A 138 -13.66 2.95 0.78
N CYS A 139 -14.05 2.98 -0.49
CA CYS A 139 -14.49 4.19 -1.17
C CYS A 139 -15.99 4.45 -1.04
N SER A 140 -16.77 3.47 -0.58
CA SER A 140 -18.22 3.58 -0.45
C SER A 140 -18.64 4.29 0.85
N ASP A 141 -19.92 4.60 0.97
CA ASP A 141 -20.48 5.21 2.18
C ASP A 141 -20.61 4.20 3.32
N GLU A 142 -20.69 2.90 3.03
CA GLU A 142 -20.75 1.83 4.04
C GLU A 142 -19.49 1.78 4.93
N SER A 143 -18.39 2.38 4.47
CA SER A 143 -17.13 2.45 5.21
C SER A 143 -16.88 3.80 5.90
N GLU A 144 -17.88 4.66 6.03
CA GLU A 144 -17.70 6.04 6.53
C GLU A 144 -17.10 6.13 7.95
N TYR A 145 -17.26 5.09 8.75
CA TYR A 145 -16.70 5.02 10.11
C TYR A 145 -15.34 4.31 10.18
N ILE A 146 -14.75 3.97 9.03
CA ILE A 146 -13.46 3.30 8.92
C ILE A 146 -12.40 4.31 8.48
N THR A 147 -11.48 4.67 9.38
CA THR A 147 -10.38 5.59 9.05
C THR A 147 -9.13 5.30 9.87
N GLY A 148 -7.96 5.59 9.32
CA GLY A 148 -6.66 5.36 9.95
C GLY A 148 -6.24 3.89 10.01
N GLN A 149 -6.95 2.99 9.32
CA GLN A 149 -6.73 1.55 9.40
C GLN A 149 -5.78 1.06 8.32
N VAL A 150 -5.13 -0.08 8.62
CA VAL A 150 -4.31 -0.84 7.68
C VAL A 150 -4.97 -2.19 7.48
N PHE A 151 -5.26 -2.52 6.24
CA PHE A 151 -5.92 -3.77 5.85
C PHE A 151 -4.94 -4.64 5.04
N PRO A 152 -4.32 -5.65 5.64
CA PRO A 152 -3.62 -6.67 4.88
C PRO A 152 -4.63 -7.44 4.00
N VAL A 153 -4.32 -7.56 2.71
CA VAL A 153 -5.06 -8.39 1.76
C VAL A 153 -4.04 -9.32 1.12
N ASP A 154 -3.67 -10.36 1.85
CA ASP A 154 -2.44 -11.09 1.65
C ASP A 154 -2.58 -12.62 1.72
N GLY A 155 -3.81 -13.13 1.80
CA GLY A 155 -4.08 -14.56 1.91
C GLY A 155 -3.60 -15.20 3.21
N GLY A 156 -3.40 -14.38 4.26
CA GLY A 156 -2.91 -14.84 5.56
C GLY A 156 -1.38 -14.98 5.63
N LEU A 157 -0.64 -14.24 4.81
CA LEU A 157 0.83 -14.24 4.81
C LEU A 157 1.42 -13.64 6.10
N THR A 158 0.75 -12.63 6.68
CA THR A 158 1.26 -11.88 7.83
C THR A 158 0.56 -12.23 9.15
N THR A 159 -0.15 -13.33 9.20
CA THR A 159 -0.83 -13.83 10.41
C THR A 159 0.06 -14.75 11.24
#